data_6eb38cf961065eccc451a42cb5d364a0
#
_entry.id   6eb38cf961065eccc451a42cb5d364a0
#
_cell.length_a   1.000
_cell.length_b   1.000
_cell.length_c   1.000
_cell.angle_alpha   90.00
_cell.angle_beta   90.00
_cell.angle_gamma   90.00
#
_symmetry.space_group_name_H-M   'P 1'
#
loop_
_entity.id
_entity.type
_entity.pdbx_description
1 polymer ?
#
loop_
_entity_poly.entity_id
_entity_poly.type
_entity_poly.pdbx_seq_one_letter_code
_entity_poly.pdbx_strand_id
1 'polypeptide(L)'
;MRLVLIAVVLGACVAPGEGLPQSTTHTLATLSPSPSVASASPAATAWRRIPDIPTARSEVAAAVFRNEVYVIGGFGGGRVVEIFDGQRWRRGPDLPLEVDHAMAASIPETADAGAGVYVFGGNAGAPTARSFRLAPDATAWREIAAMPGPRSQAAAVARGTSIYIVGGYDGQRLVAPTYAYDANVDRWRQVAPIPTPRDHLAAALVADRICAVGGRKLSLSTNLATLECYDPGADRWETLPDAPTARGGVGAAAVGDRLVFVGGERPEGTYKEVELYDPATRTWSRLPDLPTPRHGIGVVAVGRTVYVMSGGPTPGGSQTPVSEALDLPAQ
;
A
#
# COMPACT_ATOMS: atom_id res chain seq x y z
N MET A 1 -18.36 -14.35 60.49
CA MET A 1 -19.45 -14.70 61.42
C MET A 1 -20.76 -14.59 60.69
N ARG A 2 -21.44 -15.71 60.70
CA ARG A 2 -22.82 -16.07 60.30
C ARG A 2 -23.06 -16.44 58.84
N LEU A 3 -22.97 -17.74 58.62
CA LEU A 3 -23.74 -18.60 57.72
C LEU A 3 -25.24 -18.42 57.93
N VAL A 4 -26.05 -18.51 56.87
CA VAL A 4 -27.36 -19.15 56.94
C VAL A 4 -27.57 -19.96 55.65
N LEU A 5 -27.58 -21.27 55.84
CA LEU A 5 -28.17 -22.29 54.97
C LEU A 5 -29.69 -22.34 55.27
N ILE A 6 -30.51 -22.55 54.23
CA ILE A 6 -31.79 -23.30 54.40
C ILE A 6 -32.03 -24.16 53.15
N ALA A 7 -32.33 -25.39 53.42
CA ALA A 7 -32.51 -26.51 52.52
C ALA A 7 -33.98 -26.87 52.34
N VAL A 8 -34.27 -27.55 51.20
CA VAL A 8 -35.19 -28.70 50.98
C VAL A 8 -36.70 -28.50 51.19
N VAL A 9 -37.51 -28.90 50.22
CA VAL A 9 -38.45 -30.03 50.36
C VAL A 9 -38.91 -30.54 49.00
N LEU A 10 -38.83 -31.85 48.84
CA LEU A 10 -39.42 -32.74 47.82
C LEU A 10 -40.96 -32.82 47.94
N GLY A 11 -41.61 -33.09 46.84
CA GLY A 11 -43.00 -33.50 46.80
C GLY A 11 -43.30 -34.31 45.55
N ALA A 12 -43.27 -35.63 45.69
CA ALA A 12 -43.76 -36.58 44.67
C ALA A 12 -45.26 -36.86 44.89
N CYS A 13 -46.05 -37.01 43.84
CA CYS A 13 -47.29 -37.77 43.87
C CYS A 13 -47.56 -38.46 42.53
N VAL A 14 -48.01 -39.70 42.63
CA VAL A 14 -48.13 -40.78 41.68
C VAL A 14 -49.55 -40.82 41.04
N ALA A 15 -49.64 -41.24 39.78
CA ALA A 15 -50.61 -41.82 38.85
C ALA A 15 -52.03 -42.16 39.34
N PRO A 16 -53.03 -42.56 38.46
CA PRO A 16 -52.92 -43.50 37.33
C PRO A 16 -53.90 -43.27 36.13
N GLY A 17 -53.68 -44.03 35.04
CA GLY A 17 -54.81 -44.76 34.39
C GLY A 17 -55.09 -44.49 32.91
N GLU A 18 -54.67 -45.44 32.09
CA GLU A 18 -55.39 -46.09 30.99
C GLU A 18 -55.86 -45.30 29.74
N GLY A 19 -55.46 -45.84 28.60
CA GLY A 19 -56.14 -45.61 27.31
C GLY A 19 -55.26 -45.68 26.08
N LEU A 20 -54.97 -46.86 25.52
CA LEU A 20 -54.45 -47.01 24.17
C LEU A 20 -55.57 -46.78 23.15
N PRO A 21 -55.31 -46.08 22.04
CA PRO A 21 -55.88 -46.45 20.76
C PRO A 21 -54.84 -46.57 19.63
N GLN A 22 -54.92 -47.65 18.95
CA GLN A 22 -54.80 -47.98 17.53
C GLN A 22 -53.78 -47.19 16.67
N SER A 23 -52.89 -48.02 16.16
CA SER A 23 -51.95 -47.77 15.06
C SER A 23 -52.63 -47.26 13.79
N THR A 24 -52.25 -46.06 13.35
CA THR A 24 -52.47 -45.62 11.96
C THR A 24 -51.12 -45.52 11.29
N THR A 25 -50.90 -46.38 10.32
CA THR A 25 -49.74 -46.36 9.40
C THR A 25 -49.76 -45.10 8.57
N HIS A 26 -48.90 -44.11 8.90
CA HIS A 26 -48.60 -43.01 8.01
C HIS A 26 -47.41 -43.38 7.15
N THR A 27 -47.66 -43.43 5.83
CA THR A 27 -46.64 -43.54 4.78
C THR A 27 -45.69 -42.36 4.89
N LEU A 28 -44.42 -42.64 5.20
CA LEU A 28 -43.35 -41.65 5.18
C LEU A 28 -43.07 -41.26 3.73
N ALA A 29 -43.39 -40.01 3.38
CA ALA A 29 -42.96 -39.39 2.16
C ALA A 29 -41.41 -39.20 2.25
N THR A 30 -40.69 -39.80 1.33
CA THR A 30 -39.24 -39.62 1.15
C THR A 30 -38.97 -38.16 0.75
N LEU A 31 -38.44 -37.38 1.66
CA LEU A 31 -37.91 -36.06 1.37
C LEU A 31 -36.62 -36.24 0.53
N SER A 32 -36.65 -35.81 -0.72
CA SER A 32 -35.45 -35.68 -1.55
C SER A 32 -34.48 -34.75 -0.86
N PRO A 33 -33.16 -35.09 -0.81
CA PRO A 33 -32.17 -34.17 -0.23
C PRO A 33 -32.08 -32.92 -1.10
N SER A 34 -32.28 -31.75 -0.49
CA SER A 34 -31.95 -30.44 -1.10
C SER A 34 -30.51 -30.44 -1.57
N PRO A 35 -30.21 -29.85 -2.73
CA PRO A 35 -28.82 -29.72 -3.18
C PRO A 35 -28.06 -28.93 -2.15
N SER A 36 -27.03 -29.55 -1.58
CA SER A 36 -26.02 -28.88 -0.76
C SER A 36 -25.36 -27.83 -1.62
N VAL A 37 -25.61 -26.55 -1.33
CA VAL A 37 -24.83 -25.46 -1.88
C VAL A 37 -23.42 -25.63 -1.30
N ALA A 38 -22.51 -26.11 -2.12
CA ALA A 38 -21.09 -26.13 -1.77
C ALA A 38 -20.68 -24.67 -1.48
N SER A 39 -20.44 -24.39 -0.21
CA SER A 39 -19.82 -23.14 0.22
C SER A 39 -18.44 -23.11 -0.45
N ALA A 40 -18.28 -22.25 -1.47
CA ALA A 40 -16.96 -22.03 -2.05
C ALA A 40 -16.09 -21.49 -0.91
N SER A 41 -15.08 -22.27 -0.50
CA SER A 41 -14.00 -21.77 0.34
C SER A 41 -13.47 -20.48 -0.28
N PRO A 42 -13.25 -19.40 0.47
CA PRO A 42 -12.64 -18.19 -0.07
C PRO A 42 -11.33 -18.62 -0.74
N ALA A 43 -11.17 -18.25 -2.03
CA ALA A 43 -9.97 -18.56 -2.77
C ALA A 43 -8.76 -18.08 -1.94
N ALA A 44 -7.81 -18.98 -1.70
CA ALA A 44 -6.62 -18.65 -0.91
C ALA A 44 -5.91 -17.46 -1.58
N THR A 45 -5.65 -16.42 -0.81
CA THR A 45 -4.86 -15.26 -1.25
C THR A 45 -3.48 -15.76 -1.69
N ALA A 46 -3.16 -15.67 -2.98
CA ALA A 46 -1.90 -16.14 -3.52
C ALA A 46 -1.32 -15.16 -4.53
N TRP A 47 0.01 -15.03 -4.54
CA TRP A 47 0.71 -14.28 -5.56
C TRP A 47 0.60 -14.97 -6.92
N ARG A 48 0.50 -14.17 -7.96
CA ARG A 48 0.61 -14.61 -9.35
C ARG A 48 1.66 -13.80 -10.10
N ARG A 49 2.37 -14.44 -11.00
CA ARG A 49 3.25 -13.78 -11.97
C ARG A 49 2.36 -13.04 -12.99
N ILE A 50 2.72 -11.81 -13.32
CA ILE A 50 2.16 -11.05 -14.43
C ILE A 50 3.28 -10.79 -15.45
N PRO A 51 2.98 -10.31 -16.67
CA PRO A 51 4.01 -9.97 -17.64
C PRO A 51 5.09 -9.09 -17.03
N ASP A 52 6.35 -9.47 -17.21
CA ASP A 52 7.50 -8.71 -16.73
C ASP A 52 7.55 -7.33 -17.36
N ILE A 53 7.99 -6.33 -16.58
CA ILE A 53 8.22 -4.99 -17.13
C ILE A 53 9.34 -5.06 -18.18
N PRO A 54 9.19 -4.40 -19.35
CA PRO A 54 10.17 -4.53 -20.42
C PRO A 54 11.59 -4.08 -20.06
N THR A 55 11.72 -3.05 -19.20
CA THR A 55 13.01 -2.54 -18.74
C THR A 55 13.28 -2.96 -17.31
N ALA A 56 14.25 -3.85 -17.09
CA ALA A 56 14.71 -4.20 -15.72
C ALA A 56 15.29 -2.98 -15.03
N ARG A 57 14.82 -2.66 -13.81
CA ARG A 57 15.22 -1.47 -13.07
C ARG A 57 14.90 -1.59 -11.57
N SER A 58 15.43 -0.69 -10.75
CA SER A 58 15.12 -0.55 -9.34
C SER A 58 15.01 0.93 -8.96
N GLU A 59 14.64 1.21 -7.72
CA GLU A 59 14.43 2.57 -7.21
C GLU A 59 13.46 3.39 -8.09
N VAL A 60 12.39 2.72 -8.48
CA VAL A 60 11.37 3.26 -9.37
C VAL A 60 10.29 4.02 -8.60
N ALA A 61 9.71 5.02 -9.25
CA ALA A 61 8.43 5.60 -8.82
C ALA A 61 7.26 4.86 -9.49
N ALA A 62 6.11 4.76 -8.80
CA ALA A 62 4.91 4.17 -9.37
C ALA A 62 3.65 4.94 -8.98
N ALA A 63 2.68 4.99 -9.89
CA ALA A 63 1.37 5.59 -9.65
C ALA A 63 0.29 4.86 -10.45
N VAL A 64 -0.98 5.01 -10.05
CA VAL A 64 -2.13 4.47 -10.79
C VAL A 64 -2.95 5.62 -11.36
N PHE A 65 -3.21 5.59 -12.65
CA PHE A 65 -4.10 6.54 -13.30
C PHE A 65 -5.00 5.82 -14.32
N ARG A 66 -6.32 6.05 -14.30
CA ARG A 66 -7.31 5.34 -15.15
C ARG A 66 -7.22 3.80 -15.04
N ASN A 67 -6.97 3.27 -13.85
CA ASN A 67 -6.71 1.84 -13.57
C ASN A 67 -5.47 1.26 -14.28
N GLU A 68 -4.63 2.07 -14.88
CA GLU A 68 -3.34 1.69 -15.43
C GLU A 68 -2.22 2.02 -14.46
N VAL A 69 -1.21 1.16 -14.41
CA VAL A 69 -0.04 1.33 -13.54
C VAL A 69 1.11 1.94 -14.31
N TYR A 70 1.56 3.09 -13.88
CA TYR A 70 2.72 3.81 -14.39
C TYR A 70 3.95 3.46 -13.55
N VAL A 71 4.99 2.94 -14.16
CA VAL A 71 6.32 2.75 -13.54
C VAL A 71 7.31 3.68 -14.22
N ILE A 72 7.99 4.48 -13.41
CA ILE A 72 8.63 5.71 -13.87
C ILE A 72 10.06 5.78 -13.37
N GLY A 73 11.03 6.04 -14.26
CA GLY A 73 12.43 6.23 -13.92
C GLY A 73 13.09 5.02 -13.28
N GLY A 74 13.99 5.27 -12.35
CA GLY A 74 14.75 4.27 -11.59
C GLY A 74 16.11 3.95 -12.18
N PHE A 75 16.96 3.24 -11.42
CA PHE A 75 18.23 2.71 -11.91
C PHE A 75 17.99 1.74 -13.06
N GLY A 76 18.68 1.94 -14.18
CA GLY A 76 18.48 1.19 -15.42
C GLY A 76 17.33 1.72 -16.27
N GLY A 77 16.46 2.57 -15.72
CA GLY A 77 15.31 3.15 -16.42
C GLY A 77 15.53 4.59 -16.86
N GLY A 78 16.21 5.40 -16.06
CA GLY A 78 16.49 6.80 -16.37
C GLY A 78 15.22 7.60 -16.63
N ARG A 79 14.91 7.86 -17.91
CA ARG A 79 13.72 8.61 -18.38
C ARG A 79 12.51 7.74 -18.70
N VAL A 80 12.68 6.43 -18.64
CA VAL A 80 11.68 5.46 -19.10
C VAL A 80 10.40 5.53 -18.27
N VAL A 81 9.26 5.60 -18.98
CA VAL A 81 7.93 5.41 -18.41
C VAL A 81 7.28 4.21 -19.10
N GLU A 82 6.89 3.21 -18.34
CA GLU A 82 6.18 2.05 -18.83
C GLU A 82 4.84 1.91 -18.12
N ILE A 83 3.81 1.57 -18.87
CA ILE A 83 2.43 1.58 -18.41
C ILE A 83 1.84 0.19 -18.60
N PHE A 84 1.28 -0.37 -17.53
CA PHE A 84 0.62 -1.67 -17.49
C PHE A 84 -0.90 -1.48 -17.45
N ASP A 85 -1.61 -2.05 -18.43
CA ASP A 85 -3.08 -1.94 -18.54
C ASP A 85 -3.84 -3.09 -17.81
N GLY A 86 -3.13 -3.91 -17.03
CA GLY A 86 -3.65 -5.11 -16.38
C GLY A 86 -3.36 -6.40 -17.17
N GLN A 87 -2.95 -6.31 -18.43
CA GLN A 87 -2.63 -7.44 -19.30
C GLN A 87 -1.27 -7.32 -19.97
N ARG A 88 -0.88 -6.13 -20.43
CA ARG A 88 0.35 -5.88 -21.20
C ARG A 88 0.97 -4.54 -20.87
N TRP A 89 2.25 -4.44 -21.15
CA TRP A 89 3.03 -3.22 -21.04
C TRP A 89 3.03 -2.43 -22.34
N ARG A 90 3.06 -1.10 -22.21
CA ARG A 90 3.32 -0.18 -23.31
C ARG A 90 4.25 0.94 -22.86
N ARG A 91 4.94 1.57 -23.81
CA ARG A 91 5.74 2.77 -23.54
C ARG A 91 4.83 3.97 -23.33
N GLY A 92 5.09 4.74 -22.28
CA GLY A 92 4.55 6.08 -22.08
C GLY A 92 5.50 7.17 -22.57
N PRO A 93 5.11 8.46 -22.51
CA PRO A 93 5.99 9.57 -22.78
C PRO A 93 7.18 9.58 -21.81
N ASP A 94 8.41 9.67 -22.33
CA ASP A 94 9.61 9.75 -21.50
C ASP A 94 9.62 10.99 -20.61
N LEU A 95 10.15 10.83 -19.40
CA LEU A 95 10.42 11.97 -18.53
C LEU A 95 11.39 12.97 -19.18
N PRO A 96 11.24 14.28 -18.94
CA PRO A 96 12.20 15.28 -19.39
C PRO A 96 13.59 15.14 -18.77
N LEU A 97 13.70 14.40 -17.65
CA LEU A 97 14.88 14.26 -16.84
C LEU A 97 15.12 12.79 -16.48
N GLU A 98 16.37 12.33 -16.52
CA GLU A 98 16.74 11.02 -15.97
C GLU A 98 16.74 11.08 -14.45
N VAL A 99 15.99 10.18 -13.82
CA VAL A 99 15.87 10.14 -12.35
C VAL A 99 15.77 8.72 -11.83
N ASP A 100 16.33 8.50 -10.67
CA ASP A 100 16.05 7.40 -9.76
C ASP A 100 15.51 7.94 -8.42
N HIS A 101 14.93 7.10 -7.57
CA HIS A 101 14.38 7.49 -6.26
C HIS A 101 13.41 8.67 -6.31
N ALA A 102 12.74 8.88 -7.44
CA ALA A 102 11.70 9.89 -7.56
C ALA A 102 10.43 9.47 -6.82
N MET A 103 9.57 10.42 -6.53
CA MET A 103 8.26 10.19 -5.96
C MET A 103 7.18 10.38 -7.03
N ALA A 104 6.16 9.51 -7.06
CA ALA A 104 5.04 9.66 -7.96
C ALA A 104 3.71 9.53 -7.23
N ALA A 105 2.72 10.26 -7.73
CA ALA A 105 1.33 10.15 -7.32
C ALA A 105 0.43 10.51 -8.49
N SER A 106 -0.86 10.25 -8.38
CA SER A 106 -1.84 10.64 -9.39
C SER A 106 -3.06 11.31 -8.77
N ILE A 107 -3.65 12.22 -9.50
CA ILE A 107 -4.95 12.83 -9.19
C ILE A 107 -5.95 12.30 -10.22
N PRO A 108 -7.05 11.65 -9.79
CA PRO A 108 -8.02 11.05 -10.71
C PRO A 108 -8.81 12.12 -11.49
N GLU A 109 -9.40 11.72 -12.61
CA GLU A 109 -10.22 12.63 -13.45
C GLU A 109 -11.50 13.11 -12.76
N THR A 110 -11.95 12.43 -11.71
CA THR A 110 -13.08 12.86 -10.91
C THR A 110 -12.80 14.12 -10.09
N ALA A 111 -11.53 14.53 -10.00
CA ALA A 111 -11.18 15.83 -9.47
C ALA A 111 -11.38 16.92 -10.54
N ASP A 112 -12.01 18.03 -10.18
CA ASP A 112 -12.37 19.12 -11.12
C ASP A 112 -11.16 19.75 -11.82
N ALA A 113 -9.98 19.67 -11.21
CA ALA A 113 -8.74 20.17 -11.77
C ALA A 113 -7.54 19.31 -11.36
N GLY A 114 -6.46 19.42 -12.11
CA GLY A 114 -5.20 18.75 -11.74
C GLY A 114 -5.11 17.27 -12.09
N ALA A 115 -6.10 16.65 -12.77
CA ALA A 115 -6.05 15.24 -13.15
C ALA A 115 -4.76 14.87 -13.90
N GLY A 116 -4.17 13.71 -13.58
CA GLY A 116 -2.98 13.19 -14.25
C GLY A 116 -1.99 12.51 -13.31
N VAL A 117 -0.85 12.14 -13.88
CA VAL A 117 0.27 11.54 -13.16
C VAL A 117 1.32 12.61 -12.85
N TYR A 118 1.85 12.58 -11.65
CA TYR A 118 2.83 13.55 -11.16
C TYR A 118 4.12 12.84 -10.76
N VAL A 119 5.25 13.49 -11.02
CA VAL A 119 6.58 13.05 -10.59
C VAL A 119 7.29 14.21 -9.91
N PHE A 120 7.89 13.92 -8.77
CA PHE A 120 8.56 14.91 -7.94
C PHE A 120 9.97 14.45 -7.60
N GLY A 121 10.95 15.35 -7.69
CA GLY A 121 12.30 15.12 -7.23
C GLY A 121 12.98 13.89 -7.81
N GLY A 122 13.65 13.14 -6.95
CA GLY A 122 14.54 12.04 -7.29
C GLY A 122 15.99 12.52 -7.44
N ASN A 123 16.90 11.60 -7.76
CA ASN A 123 18.29 11.88 -8.08
C ASN A 123 18.45 12.03 -9.59
N ALA A 124 19.00 13.17 -10.00
CA ALA A 124 19.45 13.45 -11.35
C ALA A 124 20.95 13.81 -11.31
N GLY A 125 21.78 12.84 -10.88
CA GLY A 125 23.15 13.07 -10.45
C GLY A 125 23.25 13.56 -8.99
N ALA A 126 22.22 14.29 -8.53
CA ALA A 126 22.00 14.72 -7.14
C ALA A 126 20.49 14.88 -6.91
N PRO A 127 20.01 14.96 -5.65
CA PRO A 127 18.62 15.26 -5.37
C PRO A 127 18.16 16.55 -6.04
N THR A 128 16.98 16.50 -6.68
CA THR A 128 16.40 17.65 -7.40
C THR A 128 15.08 18.09 -6.79
N ALA A 129 14.67 19.34 -7.03
CA ALA A 129 13.37 19.88 -6.66
C ALA A 129 12.39 19.90 -7.85
N ARG A 130 12.82 19.52 -9.05
CA ARG A 130 12.00 19.58 -10.25
C ARG A 130 10.78 18.67 -10.13
N SER A 131 9.68 19.11 -10.69
CA SER A 131 8.39 18.45 -10.61
C SER A 131 7.71 18.47 -11.97
N PHE A 132 7.04 17.37 -12.32
CA PHE A 132 6.42 17.21 -13.63
C PHE A 132 5.02 16.63 -13.49
N ARG A 133 4.14 17.00 -14.44
CA ARG A 133 2.80 16.44 -14.61
C ARG A 133 2.61 15.94 -16.02
N LEU A 134 2.05 14.74 -16.15
CA LEU A 134 1.45 14.21 -17.37
C LEU A 134 -0.06 14.35 -17.24
N ALA A 135 -0.64 15.30 -17.96
CA ALA A 135 -2.09 15.48 -18.01
C ALA A 135 -2.78 14.32 -18.74
N PRO A 136 -4.09 14.09 -18.56
CA PRO A 136 -4.83 13.12 -19.35
C PRO A 136 -4.59 13.33 -20.86
N ASP A 137 -4.35 12.24 -21.56
CA ASP A 137 -4.14 12.20 -23.03
C ASP A 137 -2.97 13.05 -23.56
N ALA A 138 -2.15 13.62 -22.67
CA ALA A 138 -0.95 14.34 -23.07
C ALA A 138 0.14 13.40 -23.58
N THR A 139 0.86 13.82 -24.61
CA THR A 139 1.98 13.09 -25.20
C THR A 139 3.34 13.52 -24.64
N ALA A 140 3.37 14.49 -23.73
CA ALA A 140 4.56 14.99 -23.09
C ALA A 140 4.29 15.47 -21.66
N TRP A 141 5.30 15.31 -20.79
CA TRP A 141 5.30 15.87 -19.45
C TRP A 141 5.48 17.38 -19.48
N ARG A 142 4.73 18.08 -18.64
CA ARG A 142 4.89 19.50 -18.38
C ARG A 142 5.58 19.71 -17.03
N GLU A 143 6.56 20.57 -16.98
CA GLU A 143 7.14 21.02 -15.72
C GLU A 143 6.14 21.91 -14.96
N ILE A 144 6.03 21.70 -13.67
CA ILE A 144 5.15 22.41 -12.74
C ILE A 144 6.01 23.06 -11.64
N ALA A 145 5.37 23.76 -10.70
CA ALA A 145 6.09 24.43 -9.61
C ALA A 145 7.04 23.46 -8.90
N ALA A 146 8.32 23.83 -8.84
CA ALA A 146 9.35 23.06 -8.15
C ALA A 146 9.05 22.97 -6.65
N MET A 147 9.43 21.85 -6.02
CA MET A 147 9.38 21.70 -4.56
C MET A 147 10.20 22.80 -3.86
N PRO A 148 9.87 23.16 -2.61
CA PRO A 148 10.60 24.17 -1.85
C PRO A 148 12.10 23.83 -1.62
N GLY A 149 12.50 22.57 -1.83
CA GLY A 149 13.87 22.11 -1.78
C GLY A 149 14.04 20.75 -2.46
N PRO A 150 15.28 20.37 -2.82
CA PRO A 150 15.56 19.08 -3.45
C PRO A 150 15.18 17.93 -2.53
N ARG A 151 14.75 16.82 -3.15
CA ARG A 151 14.31 15.63 -2.41
C ARG A 151 14.36 14.37 -3.24
N SER A 152 14.92 13.31 -2.66
CA SER A 152 14.90 11.96 -3.19
C SER A 152 14.55 10.96 -2.08
N GLN A 153 14.25 9.70 -2.42
CA GLN A 153 14.02 8.62 -1.44
C GLN A 153 12.87 8.92 -0.47
N ALA A 154 11.92 9.76 -0.88
CA ALA A 154 10.74 10.15 -0.13
C ALA A 154 9.51 9.42 -0.65
N ALA A 155 8.34 9.69 -0.07
CA ALA A 155 7.07 9.19 -0.56
C ALA A 155 6.15 10.33 -1.00
N ALA A 156 5.32 10.08 -2.03
CA ALA A 156 4.26 10.98 -2.48
C ALA A 156 2.90 10.32 -2.32
N VAL A 157 1.92 11.05 -1.77
CA VAL A 157 0.55 10.57 -1.57
C VAL A 157 -0.44 11.65 -1.99
N ALA A 158 -1.36 11.32 -2.89
CA ALA A 158 -2.44 12.20 -3.29
C ALA A 158 -3.66 12.06 -2.36
N ARG A 159 -4.30 13.19 -2.02
CA ARG A 159 -5.60 13.26 -1.35
C ARG A 159 -6.39 14.42 -1.96
N GLY A 160 -7.46 14.07 -2.67
CA GLY A 160 -8.19 15.05 -3.48
C GLY A 160 -7.26 15.67 -4.54
N THR A 161 -7.19 16.99 -4.59
CA THR A 161 -6.31 17.77 -5.49
C THR A 161 -4.97 18.14 -4.87
N SER A 162 -4.67 17.66 -3.66
CA SER A 162 -3.39 17.88 -2.99
C SER A 162 -2.51 16.65 -3.04
N ILE A 163 -1.19 16.84 -3.22
CA ILE A 163 -0.18 15.78 -3.14
C ILE A 163 0.81 16.13 -2.04
N TYR A 164 1.01 15.17 -1.12
CA TYR A 164 1.88 15.33 0.04
C TYR A 164 3.20 14.61 -0.20
N ILE A 165 4.32 15.30 0.06
CA ILE A 165 5.67 14.73 -0.01
C ILE A 165 6.21 14.58 1.42
N VAL A 166 6.58 13.35 1.77
CA VAL A 166 6.88 12.95 3.14
C VAL A 166 8.28 12.35 3.23
N GLY A 167 9.07 12.78 4.21
CA GLY A 167 10.42 12.25 4.46
C GLY A 167 11.41 12.52 3.33
N GLY A 168 12.39 11.62 3.18
CA GLY A 168 13.42 11.66 2.14
C GLY A 168 14.70 12.36 2.54
N TYR A 169 15.57 12.56 1.55
CA TYR A 169 16.92 13.08 1.65
C TYR A 169 17.13 14.25 0.68
N ASP A 170 17.77 15.33 1.12
CA ASP A 170 17.97 16.54 0.32
C ASP A 170 19.39 16.66 -0.31
N GLY A 171 20.22 15.63 -0.12
CA GLY A 171 21.62 15.61 -0.52
C GLY A 171 22.59 15.89 0.63
N GLN A 172 22.09 16.34 1.79
CA GLN A 172 22.90 16.64 2.97
C GLN A 172 22.34 15.98 4.23
N ARG A 173 21.01 15.91 4.37
CA ARG A 173 20.34 15.43 5.57
C ARG A 173 18.97 14.81 5.27
N LEU A 174 18.45 14.07 6.24
CA LEU A 174 17.04 13.64 6.26
C LEU A 174 16.12 14.85 6.41
N VAL A 175 14.99 14.83 5.69
CA VAL A 175 14.08 15.98 5.60
C VAL A 175 12.84 15.74 6.48
N ALA A 176 12.66 16.59 7.49
CA ALA A 176 11.49 16.60 8.36
C ALA A 176 10.26 17.32 7.77
N PRO A 177 10.39 18.51 7.15
CA PRO A 177 9.25 19.23 6.59
C PRO A 177 8.44 18.37 5.63
N THR A 178 7.12 18.28 5.87
CA THR A 178 6.16 17.73 4.91
C THR A 178 5.66 18.86 4.04
N TYR A 179 5.62 18.64 2.72
CA TYR A 179 5.10 19.62 1.78
C TYR A 179 3.81 19.11 1.16
N ALA A 180 2.83 20.01 1.00
CA ALA A 180 1.62 19.76 0.24
C ALA A 180 1.62 20.63 -1.02
N TYR A 181 1.50 19.98 -2.17
CA TYR A 181 1.29 20.62 -3.47
C TYR A 181 -0.20 20.70 -3.74
N ASP A 182 -0.70 21.86 -4.12
CA ASP A 182 -2.06 22.10 -4.57
C ASP A 182 -2.09 22.16 -6.10
N ALA A 183 -2.69 21.16 -6.73
CA ALA A 183 -2.74 21.03 -8.18
C ALA A 183 -3.68 22.06 -8.86
N ASN A 184 -4.60 22.69 -8.12
CA ASN A 184 -5.51 23.71 -8.66
C ASN A 184 -4.80 25.02 -8.96
N VAL A 185 -3.81 25.36 -8.13
CA VAL A 185 -3.12 26.66 -8.18
C VAL A 185 -1.62 26.54 -8.47
N ASP A 186 -1.10 25.30 -8.68
CA ASP A 186 0.30 25.00 -8.93
C ASP A 186 1.23 25.62 -7.87
N ARG A 187 0.93 25.35 -6.58
CA ARG A 187 1.67 25.93 -5.45
C ARG A 187 1.94 24.94 -4.34
N TRP A 188 3.03 25.17 -3.64
CA TRP A 188 3.44 24.43 -2.46
C TRP A 188 3.12 25.17 -1.17
N ARG A 189 2.80 24.43 -0.13
CA ARG A 189 2.78 24.88 1.26
C ARG A 189 3.48 23.86 2.16
N GLN A 190 4.07 24.32 3.23
CA GLN A 190 4.57 23.44 4.28
C GLN A 190 3.43 23.12 5.24
N VAL A 191 3.40 21.88 5.71
CA VAL A 191 2.48 21.38 6.74
C VAL A 191 3.30 20.75 7.88
N ALA A 192 2.63 20.23 8.91
CA ALA A 192 3.31 19.65 10.06
C ALA A 192 4.41 18.66 9.64
N PRO A 193 5.63 18.81 10.19
CA PRO A 193 6.76 17.95 9.83
C PRO A 193 6.54 16.52 10.32
N ILE A 194 7.08 15.53 9.56
CA ILE A 194 7.08 14.14 10.02
C ILE A 194 7.89 14.01 11.31
N PRO A 195 7.37 13.34 12.36
CA PRO A 195 8.06 13.25 13.66
C PRO A 195 9.39 12.50 13.59
N THR A 196 9.47 11.46 12.74
CA THR A 196 10.68 10.66 12.53
C THR A 196 11.21 10.86 11.11
N PRO A 197 12.12 11.83 10.86
CA PRO A 197 12.71 12.04 9.55
C PRO A 197 13.48 10.80 9.10
N ARG A 198 13.21 10.32 7.89
CA ARG A 198 13.77 9.09 7.32
C ARG A 198 13.69 9.07 5.80
N ASP A 199 14.54 8.28 5.18
CA ASP A 199 14.61 8.03 3.75
C ASP A 199 14.18 6.60 3.41
N HIS A 200 13.98 6.28 2.13
CA HIS A 200 13.57 4.96 1.63
C HIS A 200 12.32 4.40 2.32
N LEU A 201 11.43 5.30 2.74
CA LEU A 201 10.13 4.98 3.32
C LEU A 201 9.08 4.80 2.21
N ALA A 202 7.97 4.18 2.56
CA ALA A 202 6.77 4.18 1.73
C ALA A 202 5.61 4.92 2.43
N ALA A 203 4.63 5.37 1.66
CA ALA A 203 3.41 5.93 2.22
C ALA A 203 2.20 5.65 1.32
N ALA A 204 1.01 5.63 1.93
CA ALA A 204 -0.25 5.50 1.22
C ALA A 204 -1.36 6.31 1.91
N LEU A 205 -2.45 6.55 1.18
CA LEU A 205 -3.67 7.16 1.72
C LEU A 205 -4.51 6.06 2.39
N VAL A 206 -4.64 6.08 3.71
CA VAL A 206 -5.33 5.06 4.51
C VAL A 206 -6.36 5.74 5.39
N ALA A 207 -7.63 5.39 5.27
CA ALA A 207 -8.72 6.01 6.03
C ALA A 207 -8.61 7.56 6.05
N ASP A 208 -8.42 8.14 4.87
CA ASP A 208 -8.29 9.59 4.61
C ASP A 208 -7.08 10.28 5.27
N ARG A 209 -6.08 9.51 5.73
CA ARG A 209 -4.82 9.97 6.34
C ARG A 209 -3.62 9.56 5.50
N ILE A 210 -2.57 10.36 5.49
CA ILE A 210 -1.29 10.04 4.84
C ILE A 210 -0.45 9.23 5.81
N CYS A 211 -0.36 7.91 5.59
CA CYS A 211 0.35 6.99 6.47
C CYS A 211 1.72 6.62 5.89
N ALA A 212 2.78 7.00 6.58
CA ALA A 212 4.18 6.73 6.25
C ALA A 212 4.73 5.57 7.08
N VAL A 213 5.32 4.57 6.44
CA VAL A 213 5.77 3.33 7.07
C VAL A 213 7.19 2.95 6.66
N GLY A 214 7.93 2.34 7.59
CA GLY A 214 9.28 1.89 7.35
C GLY A 214 10.26 3.02 7.04
N GLY A 215 11.27 2.71 6.24
CA GLY A 215 12.36 3.62 5.91
C GLY A 215 13.60 3.38 6.76
N ARG A 216 14.58 4.26 6.62
CA ARG A 216 15.86 4.15 7.35
C ARG A 216 16.47 5.53 7.63
N LYS A 217 17.52 5.54 8.43
CA LYS A 217 18.33 6.76 8.70
C LYS A 217 19.65 6.65 7.96
N LEU A 218 19.62 6.87 6.63
CA LEU A 218 20.79 6.92 5.72
C LEU A 218 21.58 5.61 5.55
N SER A 219 21.29 4.55 6.31
CA SER A 219 22.04 3.29 6.27
C SER A 219 21.12 2.08 6.28
N LEU A 220 21.50 1.01 5.58
CA LEU A 220 20.82 -0.28 5.58
C LEU A 220 20.70 -0.92 6.97
N SER A 221 21.63 -0.58 7.88
CA SER A 221 21.62 -1.07 9.27
C SER A 221 20.72 -0.26 10.21
N THR A 222 20.10 0.83 9.73
CA THR A 222 19.26 1.73 10.53
C THR A 222 17.81 1.71 10.08
N ASN A 223 17.34 0.57 9.59
CA ASN A 223 15.96 0.35 9.19
C ASN A 223 14.96 0.58 10.33
N LEU A 224 13.81 1.12 10.01
CA LEU A 224 12.75 1.47 10.93
C LEU A 224 11.48 0.66 10.65
N ALA A 225 10.74 0.38 11.73
CA ALA A 225 9.41 -0.23 11.68
C ALA A 225 8.28 0.81 11.81
N THR A 226 8.66 2.07 12.01
CA THR A 226 7.78 3.17 12.41
C THR A 226 6.64 3.38 11.42
N LEU A 227 5.41 3.44 11.96
CA LEU A 227 4.19 3.86 11.26
C LEU A 227 3.71 5.17 11.86
N GLU A 228 3.64 6.21 11.03
CA GLU A 228 3.14 7.54 11.40
C GLU A 228 2.12 7.98 10.36
N CYS A 229 0.96 8.47 10.82
CA CYS A 229 -0.10 8.94 9.93
C CYS A 229 -0.39 10.42 10.18
N TYR A 230 -0.39 11.20 9.11
CA TYR A 230 -0.72 12.61 9.09
C TYR A 230 -2.22 12.81 8.83
N ASP A 231 -2.86 13.60 9.66
CA ASP A 231 -4.23 14.07 9.50
C ASP A 231 -4.22 15.48 8.88
N PRO A 232 -4.62 15.63 7.60
CA PRO A 232 -4.62 16.94 6.96
C PRO A 232 -5.65 17.92 7.51
N GLY A 233 -6.73 17.42 8.14
CA GLY A 233 -7.75 18.28 8.76
C GLY A 233 -7.28 18.90 10.06
N ALA A 234 -6.46 18.18 10.83
CA ALA A 234 -5.93 18.62 12.12
C ALA A 234 -4.49 19.16 12.02
N ASP A 235 -3.84 19.10 10.84
CA ASP A 235 -2.43 19.42 10.59
C ASP A 235 -1.48 18.80 11.63
N ARG A 236 -1.63 17.51 11.90
CA ARG A 236 -0.82 16.80 12.90
C ARG A 236 -0.53 15.37 12.51
N TRP A 237 0.58 14.85 13.01
CA TRP A 237 0.97 13.45 12.94
C TRP A 237 0.55 12.69 14.20
N GLU A 238 0.26 11.40 14.01
CA GLU A 238 0.07 10.42 15.08
C GLU A 238 1.00 9.24 14.83
N THR A 239 1.72 8.81 15.87
CA THR A 239 2.49 7.57 15.85
C THR A 239 1.56 6.40 16.18
N LEU A 240 1.59 5.39 15.35
CA LEU A 240 0.76 4.19 15.41
C LEU A 240 1.63 2.97 15.74
N PRO A 241 1.05 1.79 16.02
CA PRO A 241 1.83 0.59 16.28
C PRO A 241 2.82 0.30 15.15
N ASP A 242 4.07 0.08 15.50
CA ASP A 242 5.15 -0.23 14.57
C ASP A 242 4.84 -1.49 13.74
N ALA A 243 5.32 -1.53 12.49
CA ALA A 243 5.28 -2.73 11.67
C ALA A 243 6.08 -3.87 12.33
N PRO A 244 5.69 -5.14 12.13
CA PRO A 244 6.41 -6.27 12.71
C PRO A 244 7.88 -6.36 12.29
N THR A 245 8.22 -5.81 11.10
CA THR A 245 9.57 -5.91 10.54
C THR A 245 10.11 -4.52 10.16
N ALA A 246 11.23 -4.12 10.77
CA ALA A 246 11.95 -2.89 10.43
C ALA A 246 12.65 -3.02 9.08
N ARG A 247 12.35 -2.13 8.10
CA ARG A 247 12.91 -2.22 6.74
C ARG A 247 12.81 -0.89 5.97
N GLY A 248 13.80 -0.66 5.08
CA GLY A 248 13.85 0.45 4.14
C GLY A 248 13.97 -0.06 2.69
N GLY A 249 13.86 0.82 1.70
CA GLY A 249 13.79 0.42 0.29
C GLY A 249 12.48 -0.28 -0.05
N VAL A 250 11.43 0.10 0.62
CA VAL A 250 10.12 -0.56 0.70
C VAL A 250 9.09 0.03 -0.25
N GLY A 251 7.98 -0.69 -0.45
CA GLY A 251 6.79 -0.15 -1.07
C GLY A 251 5.56 -0.33 -0.20
N ALA A 252 4.56 0.52 -0.40
CA ALA A 252 3.26 0.39 0.25
C ALA A 252 2.13 0.82 -0.68
N ALA A 253 0.95 0.21 -0.47
CA ALA A 253 -0.27 0.59 -1.15
C ALA A 253 -1.47 0.49 -0.20
N ALA A 254 -2.50 1.29 -0.45
CA ALA A 254 -3.76 1.15 0.25
C ALA A 254 -4.71 0.21 -0.52
N VAL A 255 -5.36 -0.72 0.18
CA VAL A 255 -6.45 -1.54 -0.35
C VAL A 255 -7.67 -1.37 0.56
N GLY A 256 -8.65 -0.63 0.08
CA GLY A 256 -9.66 -0.03 0.95
C GLY A 256 -8.97 0.88 1.97
N ASP A 257 -9.38 0.77 3.24
CA ASP A 257 -8.79 1.55 4.33
C ASP A 257 -7.56 0.88 4.97
N ARG A 258 -7.02 -0.19 4.41
CA ARG A 258 -5.88 -0.94 4.97
C ARG A 258 -4.58 -0.65 4.21
N LEU A 259 -3.46 -0.64 4.93
CA LEU A 259 -2.12 -0.44 4.39
C LEU A 259 -1.43 -1.79 4.15
N VAL A 260 -1.02 -2.05 2.91
CA VAL A 260 -0.14 -3.19 2.57
C VAL A 260 1.29 -2.69 2.48
N PHE A 261 2.21 -3.35 3.21
CA PHE A 261 3.62 -2.99 3.33
C PHE A 261 4.49 -4.14 2.79
N VAL A 262 5.35 -3.87 1.81
CA VAL A 262 5.95 -4.90 0.96
C VAL A 262 7.46 -4.70 0.80
N GLY A 263 8.21 -5.82 0.84
CA GLY A 263 9.62 -5.90 0.43
C GLY A 263 10.56 -5.06 1.28
N GLY A 264 11.66 -4.64 0.67
CA GLY A 264 12.71 -3.86 1.33
C GLY A 264 14.05 -4.58 1.37
N GLU A 265 15.06 -3.92 1.93
CA GLU A 265 16.44 -4.43 2.01
C GLU A 265 17.07 -4.25 3.39
N ARG A 266 18.10 -5.06 3.63
CA ARG A 266 19.02 -5.04 4.77
C ARG A 266 20.42 -5.43 4.29
N PRO A 267 21.48 -5.28 5.09
CA PRO A 267 22.83 -5.63 4.64
C PRO A 267 22.96 -7.07 4.12
N GLU A 268 22.21 -8.04 4.69
CA GLU A 268 22.32 -9.47 4.38
C GLU A 268 21.44 -9.91 3.24
N GLY A 269 20.52 -9.06 2.72
CA GLY A 269 19.59 -9.46 1.65
C GLY A 269 18.35 -8.59 1.55
N THR A 270 17.34 -9.09 0.85
CA THR A 270 16.06 -8.43 0.66
C THR A 270 14.94 -9.11 1.45
N TYR A 271 13.91 -8.35 1.77
CA TYR A 271 12.77 -8.85 2.51
C TYR A 271 11.70 -9.44 1.60
N LYS A 272 11.17 -10.58 2.00
CA LYS A 272 9.99 -11.23 1.39
C LYS A 272 8.68 -10.90 2.10
N GLU A 273 8.77 -10.31 3.27
CA GLU A 273 7.66 -10.02 4.15
C GLU A 273 6.67 -9.08 3.49
N VAL A 274 5.38 -9.44 3.61
CA VAL A 274 4.23 -8.63 3.23
C VAL A 274 3.31 -8.54 4.43
N GLU A 275 3.07 -7.33 4.89
CA GLU A 275 2.34 -7.05 6.12
C GLU A 275 1.17 -6.11 5.83
N LEU A 276 0.06 -6.33 6.53
CA LEU A 276 -1.18 -5.59 6.41
C LEU A 276 -1.50 -4.90 7.73
N TYR A 277 -1.61 -3.59 7.72
CA TYR A 277 -2.12 -2.80 8.84
C TYR A 277 -3.61 -2.50 8.65
N ASP A 278 -4.39 -2.79 9.68
CA ASP A 278 -5.80 -2.45 9.76
C ASP A 278 -5.98 -1.29 10.75
N PRO A 279 -6.37 -0.09 10.29
CA PRO A 279 -6.54 1.07 11.15
C PRO A 279 -7.74 0.96 12.08
N ALA A 280 -8.76 0.15 11.76
CA ALA A 280 -9.94 -0.01 12.60
C ALA A 280 -9.61 -0.79 13.88
N THR A 281 -8.74 -1.79 13.79
CA THR A 281 -8.26 -2.58 14.94
C THR A 281 -6.90 -2.11 15.46
N ARG A 282 -6.19 -1.27 14.71
CA ARG A 282 -4.81 -0.81 14.97
C ARG A 282 -3.81 -1.96 15.09
N THR A 283 -3.99 -3.01 14.29
CA THR A 283 -3.18 -4.23 14.33
C THR A 283 -2.55 -4.54 12.99
N TRP A 284 -1.42 -5.25 13.05
CA TRP A 284 -0.75 -5.82 11.90
C TRP A 284 -1.07 -7.30 11.76
N SER A 285 -1.17 -7.76 10.52
CA SER A 285 -1.26 -9.17 10.15
C SER A 285 -0.32 -9.49 9.00
N ARG A 286 0.05 -10.76 8.83
CA ARG A 286 0.91 -11.21 7.74
C ARG A 286 0.06 -11.65 6.55
N LEU A 287 0.49 -11.25 5.36
CA LEU A 287 0.03 -11.75 4.08
C LEU A 287 1.04 -12.78 3.53
N PRO A 288 0.70 -13.55 2.46
CA PRO A 288 1.66 -14.42 1.79
C PRO A 288 2.93 -13.68 1.39
N ASP A 289 4.07 -14.30 1.63
CA ASP A 289 5.39 -13.76 1.30
C ASP A 289 5.52 -13.41 -0.19
N LEU A 290 6.21 -12.33 -0.51
CA LEU A 290 6.56 -11.93 -1.87
C LEU A 290 7.45 -13.03 -2.51
N PRO A 291 7.03 -13.66 -3.61
CA PRO A 291 7.77 -14.79 -4.18
C PRO A 291 9.20 -14.45 -4.60
N THR A 292 9.39 -13.23 -5.11
CA THR A 292 10.71 -12.68 -5.42
C THR A 292 11.03 -11.54 -4.47
N PRO A 293 11.77 -11.77 -3.37
CA PRO A 293 12.16 -10.73 -2.42
C PRO A 293 12.96 -9.63 -3.13
N ARG A 294 12.62 -8.35 -2.88
CA ARG A 294 13.30 -7.22 -3.53
C ARG A 294 13.01 -5.88 -2.87
N HIS A 295 13.84 -4.89 -3.17
CA HIS A 295 13.76 -3.50 -2.71
C HIS A 295 13.66 -2.53 -3.88
N GLY A 296 13.46 -1.24 -3.61
CA GLY A 296 13.39 -0.21 -4.65
C GLY A 296 12.29 -0.47 -5.67
N ILE A 297 11.17 -0.99 -5.19
CA ILE A 297 10.04 -1.57 -5.93
C ILE A 297 8.93 -0.55 -6.18
N GLY A 298 8.28 -0.65 -7.32
CA GLY A 298 6.98 -0.02 -7.55
C GLY A 298 5.87 -0.83 -6.91
N VAL A 299 5.17 -0.27 -5.91
CA VAL A 299 4.02 -0.90 -5.26
C VAL A 299 2.80 0.00 -5.38
N VAL A 300 1.74 -0.52 -5.97
CA VAL A 300 0.46 0.18 -6.12
C VAL A 300 -0.70 -0.81 -5.98
N ALA A 301 -1.91 -0.29 -5.79
CA ALA A 301 -3.12 -1.10 -5.80
C ALA A 301 -4.12 -0.59 -6.84
N VAL A 302 -4.76 -1.52 -7.56
CA VAL A 302 -5.92 -1.26 -8.42
C VAL A 302 -7.07 -2.12 -7.91
N GLY A 303 -8.09 -1.49 -7.37
CA GLY A 303 -9.14 -2.19 -6.65
C GLY A 303 -8.57 -2.99 -5.46
N ARG A 304 -8.68 -4.31 -5.50
CA ARG A 304 -8.15 -5.20 -4.44
C ARG A 304 -6.84 -5.91 -4.82
N THR A 305 -6.32 -5.63 -5.97
CA THR A 305 -5.07 -6.23 -6.45
C THR A 305 -3.89 -5.32 -6.14
N VAL A 306 -2.94 -5.82 -5.37
CA VAL A 306 -1.64 -5.19 -5.13
C VAL A 306 -0.67 -5.64 -6.21
N TYR A 307 -0.06 -4.70 -6.89
CA TYR A 307 0.97 -4.93 -7.91
C TYR A 307 2.33 -4.56 -7.35
N VAL A 308 3.30 -5.45 -7.55
CA VAL A 308 4.72 -5.24 -7.19
C VAL A 308 5.56 -5.44 -8.43
N MET A 309 6.18 -4.38 -8.89
CA MET A 309 6.88 -4.36 -10.18
C MET A 309 8.31 -3.90 -10.01
N SER A 310 9.21 -4.52 -10.79
CA SER A 310 10.61 -4.13 -10.83
C SER A 310 11.31 -4.28 -9.47
N GLY A 311 12.44 -3.61 -9.25
CA GLY A 311 13.19 -3.61 -8.00
C GLY A 311 14.49 -4.40 -8.07
N GLY A 312 15.24 -4.37 -6.97
CA GLY A 312 16.51 -5.07 -6.81
C GLY A 312 16.37 -6.36 -6.00
N PRO A 313 16.74 -7.55 -6.53
CA PRO A 313 16.68 -8.81 -5.79
C PRO A 313 17.80 -8.96 -4.75
N THR A 314 18.84 -8.14 -4.81
CA THR A 314 19.93 -8.06 -3.83
C THR A 314 20.14 -6.62 -3.41
N PRO A 315 20.63 -6.34 -2.18
CA PRO A 315 20.83 -4.97 -1.72
C PRO A 315 21.65 -4.08 -2.66
N GLY A 316 21.34 -2.80 -2.71
CA GLY A 316 22.06 -1.81 -3.52
C GLY A 316 21.53 -1.72 -4.97
N GLY A 317 22.41 -1.60 -5.96
CA GLY A 317 22.08 -1.26 -7.36
C GLY A 317 21.56 -2.40 -8.23
N SER A 318 21.13 -3.55 -7.67
CA SER A 318 20.61 -4.67 -8.46
C SER A 318 19.24 -4.36 -9.07
N GLN A 319 18.87 -5.03 -10.17
CA GLN A 319 17.68 -4.75 -10.96
C GLN A 319 17.02 -6.04 -11.46
N THR A 320 15.69 -6.05 -11.57
CA THR A 320 14.93 -7.15 -12.15
C THR A 320 13.69 -6.64 -12.89
N PRO A 321 13.24 -7.34 -13.97
CA PRO A 321 11.99 -7.04 -14.64
C PRO A 321 10.77 -7.69 -13.96
N VAL A 322 10.97 -8.44 -12.89
CA VAL A 322 9.92 -9.23 -12.24
C VAL A 322 8.73 -8.39 -11.86
N SER A 323 7.54 -8.86 -12.26
CA SER A 323 6.27 -8.25 -11.89
C SER A 323 5.32 -9.30 -11.34
N GLU A 324 4.74 -9.03 -10.17
CA GLU A 324 3.89 -9.93 -9.41
C GLU A 324 2.66 -9.19 -8.88
N ALA A 325 1.56 -9.91 -8.72
CA ALA A 325 0.31 -9.37 -8.21
C ALA A 325 -0.31 -10.26 -7.13
N LEU A 326 -0.94 -9.64 -6.14
CA LEU A 326 -1.62 -10.29 -5.03
C LEU A 326 -3.06 -9.78 -4.96
N ASP A 327 -4.03 -10.68 -5.09
CA ASP A 327 -5.43 -10.35 -4.93
C ASP A 327 -5.84 -10.53 -3.46
N LEU A 328 -6.31 -9.46 -2.82
CA LEU A 328 -6.82 -9.52 -1.45
C LEU A 328 -8.29 -9.92 -1.42
N PRO A 329 -8.76 -10.69 -0.41
CA PRO A 329 -10.15 -11.06 -0.27
C PRO A 329 -11.05 -9.83 -0.10
N ALA A 330 -12.34 -9.98 -0.40
CA ALA A 330 -13.34 -8.99 -0.02
C ALA A 330 -13.35 -8.81 1.51
N GLN A 331 -13.60 -7.59 1.93
CA GLN A 331 -13.82 -7.29 3.35
C GLN A 331 -15.21 -7.73 3.77
#